data_ff2e6d39602efca3a04f6ead8e6b535c
#
_entry.id   ff2e6d39602efca3a04f6ead8e6b535c
#
_cell.length_a   1.000
_cell.length_b   1.000
_cell.length_c   1.000
_cell.angle_alpha   90.00
_cell.angle_beta   90.00
_cell.angle_gamma   90.00
#
_symmetry.space_group_name_H-M   'P 1'
#
loop_
_entity.id
_entity.type
_entity.pdbx_description
1 polymer ?
#
loop_
_entity_poly.entity_id
_entity_poly.type
_entity_poly.pdbx_seq_one_letter_code
_entity_poly.pdbx_strand_id
1 'polypeptide(L)'
;MLLYLSRQSIPIALPLLIDTDHVKLSYFFACFSFFYGVSKFVNGIIMDSKNNPLFMFGLCNIATGLLTIGITSSYNNLTLLLLTLILLAWTQGLGWPAITKFMVTNSSISSIASSWGVMSASQQLGSCITLIVLPSIIKIYDAKSAFLYSGLLCLLFGIYTILKAYYKESANFTTYYKVQKSQIGIKVTSSIWFLCCATFCAYIIKMGIFFWFPIILKNKLQISLVQSSLITGVYDLGGILGTLITGRISDMYFFQNRSLLASLYMLGIALTFIAMNFGQNIILMNLGAILSGFFIFGVQVLTGVIAVEIAPQNNVCAIVSLTGLFGYIASSIFSCVLLGVLVKHCGNSIMFSFFSICSVVALVCFSILSSKDLKKLSKAV
;
A
#
# COMPACT_ATOMS: atom_id res chain seq x y z
N MET A 1 0.47 -4.73 -10.56
CA MET A 1 0.59 -3.65 -11.57
C MET A 1 -0.78 -3.27 -12.14
N LEU A 2 -1.52 -4.13 -12.86
CA LEU A 2 -2.79 -3.78 -13.54
C LEU A 2 -3.91 -3.29 -12.61
N LEU A 3 -4.08 -3.88 -11.42
CA LEU A 3 -5.02 -3.35 -10.42
C LEU A 3 -4.72 -1.89 -10.01
N TYR A 4 -3.45 -1.50 -10.05
CA TYR A 4 -3.06 -0.12 -9.78
C TYR A 4 -3.38 0.81 -10.95
N LEU A 5 -3.31 0.32 -12.19
CA LEU A 5 -3.74 1.06 -13.37
C LEU A 5 -5.23 1.43 -13.28
N SER A 6 -6.10 0.47 -12.93
CA SER A 6 -7.52 0.72 -12.66
C SER A 6 -7.75 1.67 -11.46
N ARG A 7 -6.96 1.53 -10.39
CA ARG A 7 -7.10 2.40 -9.20
C ARG A 7 -6.70 3.84 -9.49
N GLN A 8 -5.59 4.05 -10.17
CA GLN A 8 -5.08 5.39 -10.49
C GLN A 8 -5.89 6.09 -11.58
N SER A 9 -6.67 5.37 -12.39
CA SER A 9 -7.59 6.01 -13.33
C SER A 9 -8.67 6.85 -12.61
N ILE A 10 -9.04 6.48 -11.37
CA ILE A 10 -10.05 7.20 -10.59
C ILE A 10 -9.60 8.64 -10.30
N PRO A 11 -8.48 8.91 -9.58
CA PRO A 11 -8.08 10.29 -9.31
C PRO A 11 -7.65 11.08 -10.54
N ILE A 12 -7.26 10.43 -11.64
CA ILE A 12 -6.79 11.08 -12.86
C ILE A 12 -7.96 11.47 -13.79
N ALA A 13 -8.86 10.53 -14.05
CA ALA A 13 -9.89 10.69 -15.08
C ALA A 13 -11.27 11.10 -14.51
N LEU A 14 -11.60 10.71 -13.28
CA LEU A 14 -12.90 11.00 -12.68
C LEU A 14 -13.16 12.51 -12.53
N PRO A 15 -12.19 13.36 -12.09
CA PRO A 15 -12.41 14.81 -12.01
C PRO A 15 -12.72 15.48 -13.36
N LEU A 16 -12.35 14.83 -14.47
CA LEU A 16 -12.61 15.32 -15.81
C LEU A 16 -14.00 14.92 -16.34
N LEU A 17 -14.64 13.93 -15.71
CA LEU A 17 -15.96 13.43 -16.10
C LEU A 17 -17.09 14.05 -15.29
N ILE A 18 -16.79 14.49 -14.07
CA ILE A 18 -17.80 14.97 -13.13
C ILE A 18 -17.56 16.46 -12.88
N ASP A 19 -18.53 17.28 -13.24
CA ASP A 19 -18.54 18.69 -12.86
C ASP A 19 -19.04 18.82 -11.42
N THR A 20 -18.16 18.52 -10.47
CA THR A 20 -18.47 18.54 -9.04
C THR A 20 -17.41 19.29 -8.24
N ASP A 21 -17.84 19.86 -7.11
CA ASP A 21 -16.94 20.49 -6.13
C ASP A 21 -15.84 19.53 -5.67
N HIS A 22 -14.64 20.07 -5.48
CA HIS A 22 -13.50 19.31 -4.92
C HIS A 22 -13.83 18.59 -3.61
N VAL A 23 -14.78 19.12 -2.81
CA VAL A 23 -15.25 18.51 -1.56
C VAL A 23 -15.99 17.21 -1.83
N LYS A 24 -16.91 17.17 -2.80
CA LYS A 24 -17.64 15.95 -3.18
C LYS A 24 -16.70 14.88 -3.72
N LEU A 25 -15.73 15.28 -4.53
CA LEU A 25 -14.71 14.40 -5.07
C LEU A 25 -13.87 13.75 -3.95
N SER A 26 -13.52 14.53 -2.92
CA SER A 26 -12.81 14.02 -1.74
C SER A 26 -13.62 12.96 -0.98
N TYR A 27 -14.95 13.08 -0.90
CA TYR A 27 -15.81 12.05 -0.31
C TYR A 27 -15.79 10.75 -1.11
N PHE A 28 -15.79 10.80 -2.44
CA PHE A 28 -15.66 9.59 -3.28
C PHE A 28 -14.33 8.86 -3.02
N PHE A 29 -13.23 9.60 -2.93
CA PHE A 29 -11.92 9.02 -2.65
C PHE A 29 -11.81 8.46 -1.22
N ALA A 30 -12.39 9.15 -0.23
CA ALA A 30 -12.44 8.70 1.15
C ALA A 30 -13.27 7.42 1.29
N CYS A 31 -14.47 7.38 0.68
CA CYS A 31 -15.31 6.18 0.65
C CYS A 31 -14.58 5.01 -0.02
N PHE A 32 -13.96 5.23 -1.18
CA PHE A 32 -13.20 4.18 -1.86
C PHE A 32 -12.09 3.62 -0.95
N SER A 33 -11.30 4.48 -0.31
CA SER A 33 -10.19 4.07 0.57
C SER A 33 -10.68 3.30 1.79
N PHE A 34 -11.77 3.76 2.41
CA PHE A 34 -12.38 3.11 3.57
C PHE A 34 -12.88 1.71 3.23
N PHE A 35 -13.74 1.60 2.20
CA PHE A 35 -14.30 0.30 1.79
C PHE A 35 -13.23 -0.66 1.27
N TYR A 36 -12.18 -0.16 0.62
CA TYR A 36 -11.02 -0.97 0.26
C TYR A 36 -10.30 -1.55 1.49
N GLY A 37 -10.08 -0.73 2.53
CA GLY A 37 -9.44 -1.20 3.77
C GLY A 37 -10.26 -2.28 4.47
N VAL A 38 -11.56 -2.05 4.63
CA VAL A 38 -12.50 -3.01 5.23
C VAL A 38 -12.57 -4.30 4.40
N SER A 39 -12.74 -4.17 3.09
CA SER A 39 -12.80 -5.31 2.18
C SER A 39 -11.50 -6.13 2.21
N LYS A 40 -10.36 -5.47 2.23
CA LYS A 40 -9.06 -6.16 2.32
C LYS A 40 -8.98 -7.06 3.55
N PHE A 41 -9.47 -6.61 4.70
CA PHE A 41 -9.50 -7.39 5.93
C PHE A 41 -10.47 -8.56 5.84
N VAL A 42 -11.71 -8.33 5.40
CA VAL A 42 -12.73 -9.38 5.22
C VAL A 42 -12.24 -10.44 4.22
N ASN A 43 -11.73 -10.01 3.08
CA ASN A 43 -11.18 -10.92 2.08
C ASN A 43 -9.91 -11.65 2.56
N GLY A 44 -9.14 -11.07 3.50
CA GLY A 44 -8.03 -11.74 4.16
C GLY A 44 -8.49 -12.97 4.94
N ILE A 45 -9.57 -12.84 5.72
CA ILE A 45 -10.19 -13.95 6.46
C ILE A 45 -10.70 -15.02 5.48
N ILE A 46 -11.38 -14.60 4.42
CA ILE A 46 -11.91 -15.53 3.40
C ILE A 46 -10.76 -16.28 2.71
N MET A 47 -9.66 -15.58 2.37
CA MET A 47 -8.51 -16.18 1.68
C MET A 47 -7.78 -17.23 2.51
N ASP A 48 -7.78 -17.12 3.84
CA ASP A 48 -7.17 -18.16 4.68
C ASP A 48 -7.84 -19.53 4.50
N SER A 49 -9.16 -19.55 4.19
CA SER A 49 -9.92 -20.79 3.92
C SER A 49 -9.87 -21.25 2.46
N LYS A 50 -9.35 -20.46 1.52
CA LYS A 50 -9.32 -20.80 0.09
C LYS A 50 -7.99 -21.43 -0.34
N ASN A 51 -8.07 -22.45 -1.21
CA ASN A 51 -6.90 -23.20 -1.65
C ASN A 51 -6.29 -22.69 -2.96
N ASN A 52 -7.06 -21.99 -3.80
CA ASN A 52 -6.59 -21.51 -5.11
C ASN A 52 -6.47 -19.98 -5.16
N PRO A 53 -5.33 -19.42 -4.71
CA PRO A 53 -5.13 -17.98 -4.68
C PRO A 53 -5.04 -17.35 -6.08
N LEU A 54 -4.54 -18.06 -7.09
CA LEU A 54 -4.48 -17.57 -8.46
C LEU A 54 -5.88 -17.41 -9.06
N PHE A 55 -6.77 -18.37 -8.85
CA PHE A 55 -8.16 -18.27 -9.28
C PHE A 55 -8.87 -17.07 -8.64
N MET A 56 -8.71 -16.90 -7.33
CA MET A 56 -9.29 -15.76 -6.60
C MET A 56 -8.72 -14.41 -7.07
N PHE A 57 -7.41 -14.37 -7.40
CA PHE A 57 -6.78 -13.19 -7.97
C PHE A 57 -7.31 -12.89 -9.39
N GLY A 58 -7.56 -13.92 -10.20
CA GLY A 58 -8.18 -13.79 -11.52
C GLY A 58 -9.60 -13.24 -11.43
N LEU A 59 -10.44 -13.77 -10.53
CA LEU A 59 -11.79 -13.24 -10.26
C LEU A 59 -11.75 -11.76 -9.82
N CYS A 60 -10.82 -11.41 -8.94
CA CYS A 60 -10.60 -10.03 -8.53
C CYS A 60 -10.33 -9.11 -9.74
N ASN A 61 -9.45 -9.53 -10.65
CA ASN A 61 -9.11 -8.73 -11.84
C ASN A 61 -10.30 -8.62 -12.81
N ILE A 62 -11.07 -9.69 -13.04
CA ILE A 62 -12.28 -9.66 -13.89
C ILE A 62 -13.32 -8.71 -13.32
N ALA A 63 -13.66 -8.86 -12.03
CA ALA A 63 -14.65 -8.01 -11.38
C ALA A 63 -14.18 -6.54 -11.35
N THR A 64 -12.90 -6.29 -11.05
CA THR A 64 -12.31 -4.95 -11.13
C THR A 64 -12.41 -4.37 -12.54
N GLY A 65 -12.11 -5.16 -13.57
CA GLY A 65 -12.19 -4.72 -14.97
C GLY A 65 -13.61 -4.32 -15.37
N LEU A 66 -14.60 -5.16 -15.07
CA LEU A 66 -16.02 -4.88 -15.35
C LEU A 66 -16.53 -3.62 -14.64
N LEU A 67 -16.21 -3.47 -13.34
CA LEU A 67 -16.63 -2.31 -12.57
C LEU A 67 -15.90 -1.02 -13.00
N THR A 68 -14.64 -1.13 -13.40
CA THR A 68 -13.89 0.02 -13.94
C THR A 68 -14.52 0.51 -15.26
N ILE A 69 -14.89 -0.40 -16.15
CA ILE A 69 -15.65 -0.08 -17.37
C ILE A 69 -17.03 0.50 -17.00
N GLY A 70 -17.69 -0.06 -15.99
CA GLY A 70 -18.99 0.40 -15.50
C GLY A 70 -19.01 1.86 -15.03
N ILE A 71 -17.86 2.44 -14.64
CA ILE A 71 -17.76 3.88 -14.33
C ILE A 71 -18.17 4.72 -15.52
N THR A 72 -17.89 4.29 -16.75
CA THR A 72 -18.21 5.04 -17.98
C THR A 72 -19.71 5.16 -18.23
N SER A 73 -20.55 4.33 -17.64
CA SER A 73 -22.02 4.43 -17.71
C SER A 73 -22.64 5.00 -16.44
N SER A 74 -21.94 4.97 -15.31
CA SER A 74 -22.48 5.41 -14.02
C SER A 74 -22.14 6.86 -13.66
N TYR A 75 -21.21 7.53 -14.35
CA TYR A 75 -20.70 8.85 -13.97
C TYR A 75 -21.75 9.97 -14.00
N ASN A 76 -22.82 9.84 -14.80
CA ASN A 76 -23.92 10.82 -14.87
C ASN A 76 -24.83 10.80 -13.64
N ASN A 77 -24.83 9.72 -12.87
CA ASN A 77 -25.61 9.57 -11.63
C ASN A 77 -24.68 9.38 -10.45
N LEU A 78 -24.56 10.39 -9.60
CA LEU A 78 -23.63 10.39 -8.47
C LEU A 78 -23.86 9.22 -7.50
N THR A 79 -25.12 8.81 -7.28
CA THR A 79 -25.45 7.66 -6.41
C THR A 79 -24.96 6.37 -7.04
N LEU A 80 -25.23 6.17 -8.33
CA LEU A 80 -24.79 4.96 -9.05
C LEU A 80 -23.28 4.91 -9.13
N LEU A 81 -22.63 6.04 -9.37
CA LEU A 81 -21.18 6.16 -9.35
C LEU A 81 -20.57 5.77 -7.99
N LEU A 82 -21.14 6.30 -6.89
CA LEU A 82 -20.68 5.97 -5.54
C LEU A 82 -20.81 4.45 -5.27
N LEU A 83 -21.93 3.85 -5.63
CA LEU A 83 -22.13 2.39 -5.51
C LEU A 83 -21.10 1.62 -6.35
N THR A 84 -20.85 2.06 -7.59
CA THR A 84 -19.85 1.43 -8.46
C THR A 84 -18.44 1.53 -7.85
N LEU A 85 -18.08 2.69 -7.28
CA LEU A 85 -16.79 2.88 -6.61
C LEU A 85 -16.65 2.04 -5.33
N ILE A 86 -17.72 1.90 -4.54
CA ILE A 86 -17.74 1.03 -3.35
C ILE A 86 -17.55 -0.44 -3.76
N LEU A 87 -18.27 -0.91 -4.77
CA LEU A 87 -18.12 -2.27 -5.29
C LEU A 87 -16.72 -2.50 -5.88
N LEU A 88 -16.17 -1.52 -6.59
CA LEU A 88 -14.82 -1.57 -7.13
C LEU A 88 -13.77 -1.64 -6.01
N ALA A 89 -13.92 -0.84 -4.96
CA ALA A 89 -13.07 -0.90 -3.78
C ALA A 89 -13.14 -2.27 -3.09
N TRP A 90 -14.37 -2.82 -3.00
CA TRP A 90 -14.61 -4.14 -2.40
C TRP A 90 -13.92 -5.25 -3.19
N THR A 91 -14.05 -5.27 -4.50
CA THR A 91 -13.40 -6.28 -5.36
C THR A 91 -11.89 -6.17 -5.35
N GLN A 92 -11.34 -4.95 -5.42
CA GLN A 92 -9.90 -4.73 -5.37
C GLN A 92 -9.27 -5.14 -4.04
N GLY A 93 -10.04 -5.08 -2.94
CA GLY A 93 -9.59 -5.52 -1.62
C GLY A 93 -9.21 -7.01 -1.55
N LEU A 94 -9.71 -7.85 -2.46
CA LEU A 94 -9.34 -9.27 -2.57
C LEU A 94 -7.93 -9.47 -3.17
N GLY A 95 -7.45 -8.53 -3.99
CA GLY A 95 -6.21 -8.72 -4.75
C GLY A 95 -4.98 -8.93 -3.87
N TRP A 96 -4.83 -8.13 -2.81
CA TRP A 96 -3.68 -8.25 -1.91
C TRP A 96 -3.67 -9.55 -1.09
N PRO A 97 -4.76 -9.96 -0.41
CA PRO A 97 -4.83 -11.24 0.28
C PRO A 97 -4.55 -12.44 -0.62
N ALA A 98 -5.06 -12.43 -1.86
CA ALA A 98 -4.83 -13.50 -2.82
C ALA A 98 -3.33 -13.62 -3.19
N ILE A 99 -2.65 -12.50 -3.45
CA ILE A 99 -1.21 -12.49 -3.72
C ILE A 99 -0.43 -12.88 -2.47
N THR A 100 -0.81 -12.42 -1.28
CA THR A 100 -0.19 -12.82 -0.02
C THR A 100 -0.22 -14.34 0.15
N LYS A 101 -1.39 -14.95 -0.04
CA LYS A 101 -1.54 -16.41 0.03
C LYS A 101 -0.64 -17.11 -0.99
N PHE A 102 -0.64 -16.61 -2.24
CA PHE A 102 0.22 -17.16 -3.29
C PHE A 102 1.71 -17.08 -2.93
N MET A 103 2.16 -15.95 -2.39
CA MET A 103 3.57 -15.79 -1.99
C MET A 103 3.96 -16.71 -0.84
N VAL A 104 3.14 -16.76 0.21
CA VAL A 104 3.40 -17.61 1.38
C VAL A 104 3.43 -19.09 1.00
N THR A 105 2.61 -19.52 0.03
CA THR A 105 2.58 -20.91 -0.43
C THR A 105 3.69 -21.26 -1.43
N ASN A 106 4.29 -20.29 -2.13
CA ASN A 106 5.25 -20.54 -3.21
C ASN A 106 6.66 -19.97 -2.95
N SER A 107 6.87 -19.22 -1.87
CA SER A 107 8.20 -18.71 -1.49
C SER A 107 8.73 -19.45 -0.27
N SER A 108 10.05 -19.65 -0.22
CA SER A 108 10.69 -20.13 0.99
C SER A 108 10.70 -19.03 2.06
N ILE A 109 10.74 -19.42 3.33
CA ILE A 109 10.81 -18.47 4.45
C ILE A 109 12.07 -17.59 4.33
N SER A 110 13.17 -18.14 3.79
CA SER A 110 14.45 -17.44 3.59
C SER A 110 14.44 -16.41 2.46
N SER A 111 13.46 -16.42 1.54
CA SER A 111 13.36 -15.51 0.39
C SER A 111 12.07 -14.70 0.35
N ILE A 112 11.26 -14.77 1.40
CA ILE A 112 9.94 -14.16 1.41
C ILE A 112 10.01 -12.64 1.36
N ALA A 113 11.00 -12.00 2.01
CA ALA A 113 11.13 -10.54 1.99
C ALA A 113 11.59 -10.03 0.62
N SER A 114 12.47 -10.75 -0.06
CA SER A 114 12.85 -10.44 -1.45
C SER A 114 11.66 -10.55 -2.40
N SER A 115 10.85 -11.61 -2.28
CA SER A 115 9.62 -11.77 -3.06
C SER A 115 8.61 -10.66 -2.79
N TRP A 116 8.46 -10.28 -1.52
CA TRP A 116 7.59 -9.17 -1.11
C TRP A 116 8.07 -7.83 -1.64
N GLY A 117 9.39 -7.60 -1.63
CA GLY A 117 10.03 -6.41 -2.20
C GLY A 117 9.75 -6.26 -3.70
N VAL A 118 9.94 -7.31 -4.49
CA VAL A 118 9.64 -7.33 -5.92
C VAL A 118 8.16 -7.04 -6.19
N MET A 119 7.27 -7.65 -5.40
CA MET A 119 5.85 -7.42 -5.55
C MET A 119 5.46 -5.98 -5.18
N SER A 120 6.03 -5.42 -4.12
CA SER A 120 5.79 -4.02 -3.73
C SER A 120 6.33 -3.04 -4.78
N ALA A 121 7.51 -3.29 -5.35
CA ALA A 121 8.04 -2.51 -6.46
C ALA A 121 7.12 -2.52 -7.69
N SER A 122 6.47 -3.65 -7.98
CA SER A 122 5.52 -3.76 -9.10
C SER A 122 4.30 -2.84 -8.96
N GLN A 123 3.93 -2.46 -7.73
CA GLN A 123 2.85 -1.50 -7.48
C GLN A 123 3.28 -0.09 -7.87
N GLN A 124 4.46 0.32 -7.43
CA GLN A 124 5.01 1.66 -7.70
C GLN A 124 5.27 1.83 -9.20
N LEU A 125 5.86 0.81 -9.85
CA LEU A 125 6.00 0.79 -11.30
C LEU A 125 4.64 0.91 -12.01
N GLY A 126 3.62 0.20 -11.52
CA GLY A 126 2.25 0.32 -12.03
C GLY A 126 1.70 1.74 -11.91
N SER A 127 1.91 2.40 -10.77
CA SER A 127 1.51 3.79 -10.55
C SER A 127 2.26 4.75 -11.48
N CYS A 128 3.57 4.63 -11.60
CA CYS A 128 4.39 5.46 -12.50
C CYS A 128 3.95 5.33 -13.96
N ILE A 129 3.78 4.10 -14.44
CA ILE A 129 3.32 3.85 -15.81
C ILE A 129 1.94 4.47 -16.04
N THR A 130 1.05 4.35 -15.06
CA THR A 130 -0.30 4.92 -15.15
C THR A 130 -0.27 6.44 -15.26
N LEU A 131 0.56 7.12 -14.47
CA LEU A 131 0.70 8.58 -14.48
C LEU A 131 1.28 9.11 -15.79
N ILE A 132 2.00 8.29 -16.55
CA ILE A 132 2.53 8.66 -17.87
C ILE A 132 1.53 8.32 -18.98
N VAL A 133 0.95 7.13 -18.93
CA VAL A 133 0.15 6.58 -20.04
C VAL A 133 -1.28 7.15 -20.06
N LEU A 134 -1.96 7.23 -18.90
CA LEU A 134 -3.36 7.65 -18.88
C LEU A 134 -3.58 9.10 -19.34
N PRO A 135 -2.77 10.11 -18.96
CA PRO A 135 -2.94 11.46 -19.48
C PRO A 135 -2.77 11.53 -21.01
N SER A 136 -1.89 10.72 -21.58
CA SER A 136 -1.70 10.63 -23.03
C SER A 136 -2.92 10.02 -23.72
N ILE A 137 -3.52 8.98 -23.15
CA ILE A 137 -4.77 8.38 -23.65
C ILE A 137 -5.91 9.39 -23.57
N ILE A 138 -6.06 10.08 -22.44
CA ILE A 138 -7.10 11.10 -22.23
C ILE A 138 -6.98 12.25 -23.25
N LYS A 139 -5.74 12.66 -23.55
CA LYS A 139 -5.48 13.73 -24.53
C LYS A 139 -5.86 13.34 -25.96
N ILE A 140 -5.66 12.07 -26.32
CA ILE A 140 -5.93 11.57 -27.70
C ILE A 140 -7.40 11.24 -27.91
N TYR A 141 -8.06 10.68 -26.90
CA TYR A 141 -9.45 10.20 -27.02
C TYR A 141 -10.38 11.04 -26.11
N ASP A 142 -10.56 10.60 -24.86
CA ASP A 142 -11.37 11.27 -23.83
C ASP A 142 -11.10 10.69 -22.44
N ALA A 143 -11.71 11.28 -21.39
CA ALA A 143 -11.54 10.79 -20.03
C ALA A 143 -12.19 9.39 -19.78
N LYS A 144 -13.22 8.99 -20.57
CA LYS A 144 -13.85 7.66 -20.47
C LYS A 144 -12.92 6.58 -20.95
N SER A 145 -12.10 6.89 -21.96
CA SER A 145 -11.14 5.92 -22.52
C SER A 145 -10.12 5.43 -21.48
N ALA A 146 -9.76 6.25 -20.49
CA ALA A 146 -8.89 5.85 -19.39
C ALA A 146 -9.50 4.68 -18.58
N PHE A 147 -10.81 4.72 -18.33
CA PHE A 147 -11.51 3.62 -17.63
C PHE A 147 -11.70 2.40 -18.55
N LEU A 148 -12.00 2.61 -19.82
CA LEU A 148 -12.16 1.51 -20.78
C LEU A 148 -10.86 0.72 -20.96
N TYR A 149 -9.73 1.39 -21.24
CA TYR A 149 -8.45 0.72 -21.45
C TYR A 149 -7.96 0.04 -20.16
N SER A 150 -8.00 0.72 -19.02
CA SER A 150 -7.58 0.12 -17.75
C SER A 150 -8.47 -1.06 -17.34
N GLY A 151 -9.78 -0.97 -17.57
CA GLY A 151 -10.73 -2.04 -17.30
C GLY A 151 -10.54 -3.26 -18.23
N LEU A 152 -10.36 -3.03 -19.52
CA LEU A 152 -10.09 -4.10 -20.49
C LEU A 152 -8.78 -4.85 -20.18
N LEU A 153 -7.72 -4.14 -19.81
CA LEU A 153 -6.45 -4.77 -19.42
C LEU A 153 -6.62 -5.64 -18.17
N CYS A 154 -7.39 -5.15 -17.18
CA CYS A 154 -7.72 -5.95 -15.98
C CYS A 154 -8.52 -7.20 -16.35
N LEU A 155 -9.53 -7.09 -17.23
CA LEU A 155 -10.34 -8.21 -17.70
C LEU A 155 -9.50 -9.28 -18.39
N LEU A 156 -8.71 -8.89 -19.39
CA LEU A 156 -7.87 -9.81 -20.15
C LEU A 156 -6.87 -10.53 -19.26
N PHE A 157 -6.23 -9.79 -18.34
CA PHE A 157 -5.31 -10.39 -17.39
C PHE A 157 -6.02 -11.29 -16.38
N GLY A 158 -7.24 -10.95 -15.97
CA GLY A 158 -8.05 -11.78 -15.09
C GLY A 158 -8.42 -13.11 -15.75
N ILE A 159 -8.83 -13.10 -17.02
CA ILE A 159 -9.08 -14.31 -17.81
C ILE A 159 -7.80 -15.15 -17.93
N TYR A 160 -6.66 -14.52 -18.31
CA TYR A 160 -5.39 -15.20 -18.37
C TYR A 160 -4.99 -15.88 -17.07
N THR A 161 -5.17 -15.19 -15.91
CA THR A 161 -4.82 -15.76 -14.61
C THR A 161 -5.73 -16.90 -14.19
N ILE A 162 -7.03 -16.88 -14.56
CA ILE A 162 -7.96 -18.00 -14.31
C ILE A 162 -7.56 -19.21 -15.16
N LEU A 163 -7.29 -19.01 -16.45
CA LEU A 163 -6.83 -20.09 -17.34
C LEU A 163 -5.55 -20.72 -16.79
N LYS A 164 -4.58 -19.88 -16.38
CA LYS A 164 -3.33 -20.35 -15.78
C LYS A 164 -3.56 -21.11 -14.48
N ALA A 165 -4.52 -20.66 -13.64
CA ALA A 165 -4.88 -21.35 -12.40
C ALA A 165 -5.45 -22.76 -12.69
N TYR A 166 -6.29 -22.88 -13.73
CA TYR A 166 -6.87 -24.15 -14.15
C TYR A 166 -5.83 -25.15 -14.66
N TYR A 167 -4.91 -24.68 -15.54
CA TYR A 167 -3.82 -25.53 -16.04
C TYR A 167 -2.80 -25.94 -14.95
N LYS A 168 -2.56 -25.07 -13.95
CA LYS A 168 -1.62 -25.34 -12.86
C LYS A 168 -2.18 -26.30 -11.81
N GLU A 169 -3.50 -26.39 -11.65
CA GLU A 169 -4.16 -27.34 -10.74
C GLU A 169 -3.98 -28.80 -11.22
N SER A 170 -3.75 -28.99 -12.55
CA SER A 170 -3.40 -30.27 -13.16
C SER A 170 -1.96 -30.72 -12.90
N ALA A 171 -1.07 -29.83 -12.48
CA ALA A 171 0.32 -30.11 -12.16
C ALA A 171 0.53 -30.04 -10.65
N ASN A 172 0.74 -31.20 -10.00
CA ASN A 172 0.93 -31.42 -8.56
C ASN A 172 1.52 -30.25 -7.78
N PHE A 173 0.70 -29.64 -6.91
CA PHE A 173 1.10 -28.58 -5.99
C PHE A 173 1.77 -29.22 -4.77
N THR A 174 3.09 -29.17 -4.67
CA THR A 174 3.81 -29.41 -3.42
C THR A 174 3.62 -28.18 -2.52
N THR A 175 2.61 -28.22 -1.68
CA THR A 175 2.28 -27.14 -0.75
C THR A 175 3.21 -27.21 0.45
N TYR A 176 4.10 -26.25 0.61
CA TYR A 176 4.94 -26.08 1.82
C TYR A 176 4.09 -25.76 3.08
N TYR A 177 2.88 -25.26 2.91
CA TYR A 177 1.91 -25.07 3.97
C TYR A 177 0.71 -26.00 3.75
N LYS A 178 0.60 -27.05 4.58
CA LYS A 178 -0.64 -27.84 4.70
C LYS A 178 -1.75 -26.87 5.16
N VAL A 179 -2.73 -26.63 4.29
CA VAL A 179 -3.92 -25.88 4.66
C VAL A 179 -4.71 -26.71 5.66
N GLN A 180 -4.50 -26.48 6.95
CA GLN A 180 -5.43 -26.94 7.98
C GLN A 180 -6.69 -26.07 7.89
N LYS A 181 -7.87 -26.69 8.09
CA LYS A 181 -9.15 -25.96 8.14
C LYS A 181 -9.02 -24.76 9.07
N SER A 182 -9.31 -23.57 8.54
CA SER A 182 -9.34 -22.32 9.30
C SER A 182 -10.24 -22.50 10.52
N GLN A 183 -9.68 -22.41 11.71
CA GLN A 183 -10.49 -22.21 12.91
C GLN A 183 -11.00 -20.78 12.87
N ILE A 184 -12.32 -20.61 13.01
CA ILE A 184 -12.98 -19.30 13.08
C ILE A 184 -12.61 -18.62 14.39
N GLY A 185 -11.42 -18.07 14.49
CA GLY A 185 -10.95 -17.33 15.64
C GLY A 185 -9.58 -16.71 15.36
N ILE A 186 -9.55 -15.40 15.12
CA ILE A 186 -8.30 -14.67 14.97
C ILE A 186 -7.74 -14.41 16.37
N LYS A 187 -6.73 -15.17 16.77
CA LYS A 187 -5.99 -14.89 18.02
C LYS A 187 -5.02 -13.72 17.77
N VAL A 188 -5.43 -12.54 18.20
CA VAL A 188 -4.59 -11.34 18.12
C VAL A 188 -3.67 -11.28 19.34
N THR A 189 -2.36 -11.46 19.12
CA THR A 189 -1.33 -11.37 20.16
C THR A 189 -0.90 -9.91 20.37
N SER A 190 -0.24 -9.62 21.51
CA SER A 190 0.33 -8.29 21.74
C SER A 190 1.33 -7.86 20.65
N SER A 191 2.04 -8.80 20.01
CA SER A 191 2.95 -8.51 18.90
C SER A 191 2.20 -8.01 17.67
N ILE A 192 1.03 -8.56 17.38
CA ILE A 192 0.18 -8.10 16.26
C ILE A 192 -0.30 -6.66 16.51
N TRP A 193 -0.68 -6.32 17.76
CA TRP A 193 -1.09 -4.96 18.10
C TRP A 193 0.06 -3.94 17.95
N PHE A 194 1.28 -4.26 18.39
CA PHE A 194 2.44 -3.38 18.17
C PHE A 194 2.73 -3.20 16.67
N LEU A 195 2.59 -4.27 15.88
CA LEU A 195 2.75 -4.18 14.43
C LEU A 195 1.65 -3.33 13.77
N CYS A 196 0.40 -3.46 14.21
CA CYS A 196 -0.70 -2.61 13.73
C CYS A 196 -0.45 -1.12 14.05
N CYS A 197 0.01 -0.80 15.26
CA CYS A 197 0.36 0.55 15.66
C CYS A 197 1.53 1.11 14.83
N ALA A 198 2.60 0.33 14.63
CA ALA A 198 3.71 0.72 13.78
C ALA A 198 3.28 0.96 12.33
N THR A 199 2.44 0.07 11.79
CA THR A 199 1.90 0.21 10.43
C THR A 199 1.01 1.44 10.31
N PHE A 200 0.18 1.72 11.31
CA PHE A 200 -0.66 2.91 11.38
C PHE A 200 0.19 4.19 11.26
N CYS A 201 1.25 4.32 12.06
CA CYS A 201 2.16 5.47 12.01
C CYS A 201 2.89 5.56 10.66
N ALA A 202 3.38 4.44 10.12
CA ALA A 202 4.06 4.40 8.83
C ALA A 202 3.14 4.85 7.68
N TYR A 203 1.87 4.49 7.71
CA TYR A 203 0.89 4.90 6.68
C TYR A 203 0.48 6.37 6.82
N ILE A 204 0.44 6.93 8.03
CA ILE A 204 0.27 8.39 8.22
C ILE A 204 1.36 9.13 7.46
N ILE A 205 2.61 8.73 7.64
CA ILE A 205 3.76 9.34 6.96
C ILE A 205 3.64 9.17 5.45
N LYS A 206 3.46 7.93 4.98
CA LYS A 206 3.40 7.58 3.58
C LYS A 206 2.34 8.39 2.83
N MET A 207 1.12 8.40 3.34
CA MET A 207 -0.01 9.09 2.70
C MET A 207 0.02 10.59 2.94
N GLY A 208 0.55 11.03 4.07
CA GLY A 208 0.79 12.44 4.33
C GLY A 208 1.75 13.07 3.33
N ILE A 209 2.86 12.37 2.99
CA ILE A 209 3.78 12.80 1.94
C ILE A 209 3.03 12.84 0.59
N PHE A 210 2.31 11.80 0.25
CA PHE A 210 1.60 11.73 -1.03
C PHE A 210 0.63 12.90 -1.23
N PHE A 211 -0.16 13.28 -0.22
CA PHE A 211 -1.19 14.31 -0.35
C PHE A 211 -0.67 15.73 -0.12
N TRP A 212 0.24 15.93 0.82
CA TRP A 212 0.59 17.27 1.33
C TRP A 212 1.98 17.75 0.94
N PHE A 213 2.90 16.85 0.63
CA PHE A 213 4.29 17.20 0.37
C PHE A 213 4.47 18.20 -0.78
N PRO A 214 3.79 18.08 -1.94
CA PRO A 214 3.89 19.07 -3.01
C PRO A 214 3.49 20.47 -2.56
N ILE A 215 2.39 20.58 -1.79
CA ILE A 215 1.84 21.86 -1.34
C ILE A 215 2.81 22.50 -0.33
N ILE A 216 3.33 21.71 0.60
CA ILE A 216 4.22 22.19 1.65
C ILE A 216 5.58 22.60 1.09
N LEU A 217 6.14 21.83 0.15
CA LEU A 217 7.39 22.20 -0.52
C LEU A 217 7.24 23.47 -1.36
N LYS A 218 6.11 23.62 -2.09
CA LYS A 218 5.80 24.85 -2.80
C LYS A 218 5.86 26.05 -1.86
N ASN A 219 5.18 25.96 -0.71
CA ASN A 219 5.10 27.05 0.25
C ASN A 219 6.41 27.27 1.02
N LYS A 220 7.16 26.21 1.35
CA LYS A 220 8.41 26.31 2.12
C LYS A 220 9.58 26.84 1.29
N LEU A 221 9.69 26.38 0.04
CA LEU A 221 10.79 26.72 -0.86
C LEU A 221 10.45 27.87 -1.81
N GLN A 222 9.20 28.38 -1.82
CA GLN A 222 8.69 29.39 -2.76
C GLN A 222 8.93 29.00 -4.24
N ILE A 223 8.76 27.71 -4.55
CA ILE A 223 8.91 27.13 -5.90
C ILE A 223 7.55 26.89 -6.56
N SER A 224 7.56 26.62 -7.87
CA SER A 224 6.34 26.26 -8.59
C SER A 224 5.75 24.92 -8.13
N LEU A 225 4.44 24.72 -8.31
CA LEU A 225 3.78 23.45 -8.01
C LEU A 225 4.38 22.30 -8.83
N VAL A 226 4.80 22.58 -10.06
CA VAL A 226 5.44 21.58 -10.94
C VAL A 226 6.75 21.10 -10.33
N GLN A 227 7.62 22.02 -9.89
CA GLN A 227 8.89 21.67 -9.26
C GLN A 227 8.69 20.90 -7.95
N SER A 228 7.74 21.29 -7.11
CA SER A 228 7.44 20.58 -5.86
C SER A 228 6.86 19.18 -6.11
N SER A 229 6.07 19.01 -7.17
CA SER A 229 5.55 17.70 -7.58
C SER A 229 6.65 16.80 -8.13
N LEU A 230 7.65 17.34 -8.83
CA LEU A 230 8.83 16.56 -9.27
C LEU A 230 9.63 16.04 -8.07
N ILE A 231 9.83 16.86 -7.04
CA ILE A 231 10.49 16.42 -5.79
C ILE A 231 9.69 15.29 -5.13
N THR A 232 8.36 15.36 -5.16
CA THR A 232 7.50 14.26 -4.67
C THR A 232 7.63 13.01 -5.55
N GLY A 233 7.81 13.14 -6.86
CA GLY A 233 8.11 12.02 -7.74
C GLY A 233 9.42 11.31 -7.40
N VAL A 234 10.44 12.07 -6.97
CA VAL A 234 11.71 11.53 -6.51
C VAL A 234 11.55 10.66 -5.25
N TYR A 235 10.59 10.96 -4.37
CA TYR A 235 10.21 10.09 -3.26
C TYR A 235 9.77 8.70 -3.72
N ASP A 236 8.97 8.59 -4.78
CA ASP A 236 8.53 7.29 -5.31
C ASP A 236 9.70 6.50 -5.92
N LEU A 237 10.65 7.17 -6.57
CA LEU A 237 11.89 6.54 -7.05
C LEU A 237 12.73 5.96 -5.90
N GLY A 238 12.90 6.73 -4.82
CA GLY A 238 13.50 6.24 -3.58
C GLY A 238 12.76 5.01 -3.05
N GLY A 239 11.45 5.00 -3.15
CA GLY A 239 10.59 3.90 -2.73
C GLY A 239 10.79 2.62 -3.54
N ILE A 240 10.94 2.68 -4.87
CA ILE A 240 11.25 1.51 -5.70
C ILE A 240 12.56 0.86 -5.25
N LEU A 241 13.61 1.67 -5.09
CA LEU A 241 14.90 1.20 -4.58
C LEU A 241 14.77 0.62 -3.17
N GLY A 242 14.04 1.33 -2.29
CA GLY A 242 13.79 0.90 -0.92
C GLY A 242 13.15 -0.47 -0.83
N THR A 243 12.10 -0.74 -1.62
CA THR A 243 11.41 -2.06 -1.60
C THR A 243 12.32 -3.20 -2.05
N LEU A 244 13.08 -3.01 -3.13
CA LEU A 244 13.94 -4.06 -3.69
C LEU A 244 15.15 -4.36 -2.78
N ILE A 245 15.83 -3.29 -2.33
CA ILE A 245 17.04 -3.41 -1.49
C ILE A 245 16.67 -3.95 -0.12
N THR A 246 15.59 -3.44 0.50
CA THR A 246 15.14 -3.91 1.82
C THR A 246 14.79 -5.38 1.82
N GLY A 247 14.09 -5.86 0.79
CA GLY A 247 13.77 -7.28 0.67
C GLY A 247 15.01 -8.16 0.74
N ARG A 248 16.05 -7.81 -0.03
CA ARG A 248 17.33 -8.54 -0.04
C ARG A 248 18.09 -8.40 1.28
N ILE A 249 18.28 -7.19 1.78
CA ILE A 249 18.98 -6.95 3.05
C ILE A 249 18.30 -7.71 4.19
N SER A 250 16.98 -7.71 4.22
CA SER A 250 16.19 -8.42 5.23
C SER A 250 16.42 -9.92 5.18
N ASP A 251 16.44 -10.54 4.00
CA ASP A 251 16.67 -11.98 3.86
C ASP A 251 18.13 -12.39 4.12
N MET A 252 19.12 -11.52 3.78
CA MET A 252 20.54 -11.83 3.92
C MET A 252 21.08 -11.61 5.34
N TYR A 253 20.70 -10.50 5.97
CA TYR A 253 21.35 -10.04 7.21
C TYR A 253 20.41 -9.96 8.41
N PHE A 254 19.10 -9.84 8.20
CA PHE A 254 18.12 -9.60 9.27
C PHE A 254 17.04 -10.70 9.33
N PHE A 255 17.30 -11.85 8.76
CA PHE A 255 16.36 -12.97 8.69
C PHE A 255 15.76 -13.35 10.05
N GLN A 256 16.57 -13.32 11.11
CA GLN A 256 16.15 -13.67 12.48
C GLN A 256 15.51 -12.50 13.25
N ASN A 257 15.73 -11.25 12.80
CA ASN A 257 15.23 -10.06 13.49
C ASN A 257 14.91 -8.92 12.52
N ARG A 258 13.88 -9.14 11.71
CA ARG A 258 13.41 -8.14 10.72
C ARG A 258 12.85 -6.89 11.38
N SER A 259 12.34 -7.04 12.61
CA SER A 259 11.83 -5.92 13.41
C SER A 259 12.93 -4.91 13.77
N LEU A 260 14.19 -5.37 13.93
CA LEU A 260 15.33 -4.49 14.15
C LEU A 260 15.61 -3.61 12.91
N LEU A 261 15.60 -4.20 11.72
CA LEU A 261 15.77 -3.43 10.48
C LEU A 261 14.67 -2.39 10.31
N ALA A 262 13.42 -2.74 10.63
CA ALA A 262 12.29 -1.81 10.58
C ALA A 262 12.47 -0.65 11.58
N SER A 263 12.97 -0.91 12.79
CA SER A 263 13.26 0.13 13.78
C SER A 263 14.37 1.07 13.31
N LEU A 264 15.45 0.55 12.71
CA LEU A 264 16.54 1.36 12.13
C LEU A 264 16.03 2.26 11.00
N TYR A 265 15.13 1.74 10.16
CA TYR A 265 14.52 2.55 9.09
C TYR A 265 13.62 3.65 9.64
N MET A 266 12.86 3.38 10.71
CA MET A 266 12.05 4.42 11.36
C MET A 266 12.92 5.50 12.02
N LEU A 267 14.09 5.15 12.57
CA LEU A 267 15.07 6.11 13.02
C LEU A 267 15.58 6.99 11.86
N GLY A 268 15.93 6.35 10.73
CA GLY A 268 16.34 7.08 9.52
C GLY A 268 15.27 8.06 9.03
N ILE A 269 13.99 7.68 9.06
CA ILE A 269 12.85 8.55 8.72
C ILE A 269 12.77 9.74 9.68
N ALA A 270 12.87 9.51 11.00
CA ALA A 270 12.81 10.56 12.00
C ALA A 270 13.92 11.60 11.77
N LEU A 271 15.17 11.15 11.59
CA LEU A 271 16.31 12.01 11.31
C LEU A 271 16.14 12.78 10.00
N THR A 272 15.62 12.13 8.96
CA THR A 272 15.37 12.77 7.65
C THR A 272 14.36 13.91 7.79
N PHE A 273 13.24 13.71 8.50
CA PHE A 273 12.25 14.78 8.68
C PHE A 273 12.72 15.88 9.63
N ILE A 274 13.51 15.56 10.65
CA ILE A 274 14.17 16.59 11.48
C ILE A 274 15.07 17.47 10.60
N ALA A 275 15.93 16.88 9.76
CA ALA A 275 16.78 17.62 8.85
C ALA A 275 15.97 18.48 7.86
N MET A 276 14.90 17.93 7.27
CA MET A 276 14.02 18.67 6.36
C MET A 276 13.24 19.79 7.05
N ASN A 277 12.94 19.66 8.35
CA ASN A 277 12.26 20.71 9.10
C ASN A 277 13.09 21.98 9.23
N PHE A 278 14.38 21.84 9.53
CA PHE A 278 15.30 22.96 9.69
C PHE A 278 15.89 23.47 8.36
N GLY A 279 15.96 22.63 7.34
CA GLY A 279 16.54 22.97 6.05
C GLY A 279 15.59 23.76 5.15
N GLN A 280 16.17 24.65 4.32
CA GLN A 280 15.46 25.42 3.29
C GLN A 280 16.08 25.21 1.89
N ASN A 281 17.06 24.31 1.76
CA ASN A 281 17.75 24.08 0.50
C ASN A 281 17.00 23.00 -0.33
N ILE A 282 16.82 23.25 -1.62
CA ILE A 282 16.20 22.34 -2.57
C ILE A 282 16.93 21.00 -2.67
N ILE A 283 18.26 20.99 -2.55
CA ILE A 283 19.08 19.77 -2.56
C ILE A 283 18.74 18.89 -1.36
N LEU A 284 18.66 19.49 -0.16
CA LEU A 284 18.29 18.78 1.06
C LEU A 284 16.87 18.21 0.95
N MET A 285 15.93 18.94 0.35
CA MET A 285 14.56 18.45 0.15
C MET A 285 14.51 17.27 -0.84
N ASN A 286 15.30 17.30 -1.92
CA ASN A 286 15.41 16.18 -2.84
C ASN A 286 16.02 14.94 -2.17
N LEU A 287 17.14 15.11 -1.45
CA LEU A 287 17.78 14.02 -0.71
C LEU A 287 16.85 13.45 0.37
N GLY A 288 16.17 14.33 1.10
CA GLY A 288 15.17 13.94 2.09
C GLY A 288 14.00 13.20 1.48
N ALA A 289 13.53 13.60 0.30
CA ALA A 289 12.48 12.88 -0.45
C ALA A 289 12.94 11.47 -0.84
N ILE A 290 14.15 11.30 -1.42
CA ILE A 290 14.70 9.97 -1.77
C ILE A 290 14.80 9.09 -0.53
N LEU A 291 15.43 9.60 0.54
CA LEU A 291 15.67 8.84 1.76
C LEU A 291 14.36 8.48 2.47
N SER A 292 13.42 9.40 2.59
CA SER A 292 12.11 9.12 3.18
C SER A 292 11.33 8.08 2.36
N GLY A 293 11.39 8.16 1.03
CA GLY A 293 10.84 7.15 0.13
C GLY A 293 11.49 5.78 0.34
N PHE A 294 12.82 5.73 0.30
CA PHE A 294 13.58 4.50 0.53
C PHE A 294 13.18 3.81 1.84
N PHE A 295 13.21 4.53 2.94
CA PHE A 295 12.92 3.97 4.25
C PHE A 295 11.45 3.59 4.41
N ILE A 296 10.49 4.45 4.04
CA ILE A 296 9.06 4.19 4.31
C ILE A 296 8.51 3.02 3.49
N PHE A 297 8.93 2.90 2.22
CA PHE A 297 8.53 1.77 1.40
C PHE A 297 9.28 0.49 1.80
N GLY A 298 10.51 0.60 2.30
CA GLY A 298 11.22 -0.48 2.94
C GLY A 298 10.49 -1.01 4.18
N VAL A 299 10.04 -0.12 5.07
CA VAL A 299 9.20 -0.48 6.22
C VAL A 299 7.90 -1.15 5.77
N GLN A 300 7.29 -0.72 4.67
CA GLN A 300 6.10 -1.37 4.14
C GLN A 300 6.36 -2.83 3.74
N VAL A 301 7.52 -3.16 3.17
CA VAL A 301 7.93 -4.54 2.90
C VAL A 301 8.07 -5.31 4.21
N LEU A 302 8.81 -4.75 5.17
CA LEU A 302 9.07 -5.39 6.46
C LEU A 302 7.79 -5.63 7.27
N THR A 303 6.86 -4.68 7.32
CA THR A 303 5.57 -4.87 8.01
C THR A 303 4.78 -6.03 7.45
N GLY A 304 4.80 -6.21 6.12
CA GLY A 304 4.14 -7.34 5.47
C GLY A 304 4.78 -8.68 5.84
N VAL A 305 6.11 -8.75 5.81
CA VAL A 305 6.86 -9.98 6.12
C VAL A 305 6.78 -10.32 7.60
N ILE A 306 6.97 -9.34 8.50
CA ILE A 306 6.80 -9.53 9.95
C ILE A 306 5.37 -10.01 10.27
N ALA A 307 4.35 -9.47 9.60
CA ALA A 307 2.97 -9.93 9.76
C ALA A 307 2.81 -11.42 9.41
N VAL A 308 3.47 -11.89 8.34
CA VAL A 308 3.48 -13.32 7.96
C VAL A 308 4.16 -14.17 9.02
N GLU A 309 5.30 -13.72 9.56
CA GLU A 309 6.10 -14.49 10.55
C GLU A 309 5.44 -14.60 11.92
N ILE A 310 4.72 -13.55 12.36
CA ILE A 310 4.03 -13.56 13.67
C ILE A 310 2.62 -14.16 13.60
N ALA A 311 2.07 -14.31 12.40
CA ALA A 311 0.73 -14.82 12.20
C ALA A 311 0.64 -16.32 12.48
N PRO A 312 -0.45 -16.80 13.11
CA PRO A 312 -0.75 -18.22 13.15
C PRO A 312 -0.89 -18.77 11.70
N GLN A 313 -0.40 -19.97 11.44
CA GLN A 313 -0.38 -20.57 10.09
C GLN A 313 -1.75 -20.54 9.38
N ASN A 314 -2.83 -20.69 10.14
CA ASN A 314 -4.20 -20.72 9.61
C ASN A 314 -4.81 -19.33 9.34
N ASN A 315 -4.17 -18.23 9.80
CA ASN A 315 -4.72 -16.87 9.77
C ASN A 315 -3.75 -15.84 9.17
N VAL A 316 -2.83 -16.27 8.31
CA VAL A 316 -1.76 -15.40 7.77
C VAL A 316 -2.34 -14.26 6.94
N CYS A 317 -3.26 -14.56 6.03
CA CYS A 317 -3.87 -13.53 5.18
C CYS A 317 -4.72 -12.56 5.99
N ALA A 318 -5.45 -13.05 7.01
CA ALA A 318 -6.22 -12.21 7.92
C ALA A 318 -5.34 -11.23 8.70
N ILE A 319 -4.21 -11.69 9.27
CA ILE A 319 -3.29 -10.83 10.04
C ILE A 319 -2.59 -9.79 9.15
N VAL A 320 -2.08 -10.20 7.98
CA VAL A 320 -1.50 -9.27 7.00
C VAL A 320 -2.53 -8.24 6.54
N SER A 321 -3.78 -8.65 6.41
CA SER A 321 -4.85 -7.73 6.00
C SER A 321 -5.32 -6.84 7.15
N LEU A 322 -5.27 -7.31 8.40
CA LEU A 322 -5.54 -6.51 9.60
C LEU A 322 -4.53 -5.36 9.73
N THR A 323 -3.24 -5.63 9.59
CA THR A 323 -2.23 -4.55 9.58
C THR A 323 -2.49 -3.53 8.48
N GLY A 324 -2.92 -3.99 7.30
CA GLY A 324 -3.32 -3.12 6.20
C GLY A 324 -4.56 -2.28 6.51
N LEU A 325 -5.57 -2.82 7.19
CA LEU A 325 -6.77 -2.09 7.63
C LEU A 325 -6.38 -0.89 8.51
N PHE A 326 -5.52 -1.10 9.50
CA PHE A 326 -5.00 -0.01 10.34
C PHE A 326 -4.27 1.05 9.51
N GLY A 327 -3.49 0.66 8.52
CA GLY A 327 -2.84 1.59 7.59
C GLY A 327 -3.84 2.43 6.79
N TYR A 328 -4.93 1.84 6.26
CA TYR A 328 -5.94 2.57 5.50
C TYR A 328 -6.82 3.47 6.37
N ILE A 329 -7.15 3.08 7.59
CA ILE A 329 -7.83 3.95 8.57
C ILE A 329 -6.94 5.15 8.90
N ALA A 330 -5.63 4.91 9.15
CA ALA A 330 -4.67 5.97 9.38
C ALA A 330 -4.61 6.97 8.22
N SER A 331 -4.56 6.46 6.99
CA SER A 331 -4.46 7.31 5.80
C SER A 331 -5.72 8.14 5.57
N SER A 332 -6.91 7.57 5.72
CA SER A 332 -8.16 8.27 5.44
C SER A 332 -8.46 9.37 6.45
N ILE A 333 -8.23 9.11 7.74
CA ILE A 333 -8.59 10.07 8.81
C ILE A 333 -7.43 11.03 9.11
N PHE A 334 -6.25 10.50 9.39
CA PHE A 334 -5.13 11.29 9.90
C PHE A 334 -4.35 12.00 8.78
N SER A 335 -4.08 11.32 7.68
CA SER A 335 -3.30 11.93 6.60
C SER A 335 -4.13 12.89 5.76
N CYS A 336 -5.41 12.60 5.51
CA CYS A 336 -6.24 13.49 4.68
C CYS A 336 -6.83 14.65 5.49
N VAL A 337 -7.41 14.38 6.67
CA VAL A 337 -8.17 15.38 7.43
C VAL A 337 -7.31 16.08 8.46
N LEU A 338 -6.72 15.33 9.40
CA LEU A 338 -6.00 15.93 10.53
C LEU A 338 -4.80 16.75 10.08
N LEU A 339 -3.97 16.23 9.16
CA LEU A 339 -2.83 16.99 8.63
C LEU A 339 -3.26 18.27 7.92
N GLY A 340 -4.37 18.26 7.18
CA GLY A 340 -4.89 19.46 6.54
C GLY A 340 -5.25 20.55 7.53
N VAL A 341 -5.88 20.17 8.65
CA VAL A 341 -6.21 21.09 9.74
C VAL A 341 -4.94 21.60 10.44
N LEU A 342 -3.99 20.72 10.74
CA LEU A 342 -2.73 21.10 11.38
C LEU A 342 -1.92 22.08 10.52
N VAL A 343 -1.77 21.81 9.24
CA VAL A 343 -1.03 22.68 8.31
C VAL A 343 -1.70 24.05 8.20
N LYS A 344 -3.04 24.10 8.17
CA LYS A 344 -3.80 25.36 8.10
C LYS A 344 -3.61 26.25 9.33
N HIS A 345 -3.55 25.66 10.54
CA HIS A 345 -3.50 26.42 11.78
C HIS A 345 -2.09 26.62 12.35
N CYS A 346 -1.19 25.68 12.13
CA CYS A 346 0.17 25.68 12.72
C CYS A 346 1.31 25.89 11.70
N GLY A 347 0.96 26.04 10.42
CA GLY A 347 1.95 26.26 9.35
C GLY A 347 2.61 25.00 8.82
N ASN A 348 3.44 25.15 7.79
CA ASN A 348 3.99 24.02 7.02
C ASN A 348 4.98 23.13 7.77
N SER A 349 5.73 23.71 8.73
CA SER A 349 6.75 22.98 9.49
C SER A 349 6.19 21.94 10.45
N ILE A 350 4.91 22.06 10.85
CA ILE A 350 4.25 21.13 11.75
C ILE A 350 4.18 19.70 11.16
N MET A 351 4.10 19.57 9.83
CA MET A 351 4.04 18.28 9.17
C MET A 351 5.32 17.47 9.40
N PHE A 352 6.48 18.09 9.23
CA PHE A 352 7.77 17.40 9.44
C PHE A 352 7.93 16.95 10.89
N SER A 353 7.55 17.82 11.84
CA SER A 353 7.55 17.49 13.28
C SER A 353 6.59 16.35 13.60
N PHE A 354 5.38 16.37 13.04
CA PHE A 354 4.38 15.34 13.22
C PHE A 354 4.85 13.98 12.64
N PHE A 355 5.46 13.98 11.46
CA PHE A 355 6.04 12.76 10.88
C PHE A 355 7.20 12.22 11.70
N SER A 356 8.05 13.10 12.27
CA SER A 356 9.10 12.68 13.19
C SER A 356 8.54 12.00 14.44
N ILE A 357 7.47 12.55 15.03
CA ILE A 357 6.80 11.94 16.18
C ILE A 357 6.20 10.57 15.81
N CYS A 358 5.48 10.47 14.70
CA CYS A 358 4.95 9.20 14.22
C CYS A 358 6.08 8.16 13.97
N SER A 359 7.23 8.61 13.43
CA SER A 359 8.40 7.74 13.23
C SER A 359 8.96 7.21 14.55
N VAL A 360 9.06 8.05 15.58
CA VAL A 360 9.54 7.64 16.90
C VAL A 360 8.57 6.65 17.55
N VAL A 361 7.26 6.87 17.45
CA VAL A 361 6.26 5.92 17.96
C VAL A 361 6.39 4.57 17.26
N ALA A 362 6.52 4.55 15.94
CA ALA A 362 6.71 3.32 15.19
C ALA A 362 8.05 2.63 15.51
N LEU A 363 9.14 3.41 15.70
CA LEU A 363 10.43 2.92 16.14
C LEU A 363 10.30 2.16 17.47
N VAL A 364 9.63 2.75 18.47
CA VAL A 364 9.40 2.11 19.77
C VAL A 364 8.62 0.80 19.60
N CYS A 365 7.56 0.79 18.80
CA CYS A 365 6.79 -0.43 18.52
C CYS A 365 7.65 -1.54 17.88
N PHE A 366 8.48 -1.21 16.88
CA PHE A 366 9.37 -2.19 16.24
C PHE A 366 10.50 -2.64 17.17
N SER A 367 11.02 -1.76 18.04
CA SER A 367 12.05 -2.13 19.02
C SER A 367 11.50 -3.11 20.07
N ILE A 368 10.25 -2.96 20.51
CA ILE A 368 9.56 -3.93 21.37
C ILE A 368 9.39 -5.27 20.65
N LEU A 369 9.03 -5.27 19.37
CA LEU A 369 8.94 -6.51 18.56
C LEU A 369 10.30 -7.19 18.44
N SER A 370 11.35 -6.44 18.12
CA SER A 370 12.72 -6.91 18.03
C SER A 370 13.19 -7.60 19.32
N SER A 371 12.92 -7.02 20.47
CA SER A 371 13.27 -7.59 21.76
C SER A 371 12.51 -8.91 22.06
N LYS A 372 11.29 -9.07 21.54
CA LYS A 372 10.54 -10.33 21.66
C LYS A 372 11.07 -11.40 20.71
N ASP A 373 11.53 -11.03 19.52
CA ASP A 373 12.14 -11.97 18.56
C ASP A 373 13.44 -12.53 19.12
N LEU A 374 14.29 -11.69 19.71
CA LEU A 374 15.53 -12.13 20.40
C LEU A 374 15.27 -13.08 21.57
N LYS A 375 14.22 -12.82 22.39
CA LYS A 375 13.84 -13.71 23.48
C LYS A 375 13.31 -15.08 23.03
N LYS A 376 12.71 -15.16 21.84
CA LYS A 376 12.32 -16.44 21.25
C LYS A 376 13.56 -17.25 20.81
N LEU A 377 14.53 -16.58 20.20
CA LEU A 377 15.78 -17.20 19.78
C LEU A 377 16.58 -17.75 20.97
N SER A 378 16.72 -16.98 22.05
CA SER A 378 17.43 -17.41 23.26
C SER A 378 16.77 -18.57 24.02
N LYS A 379 15.50 -18.89 23.76
CA LYS A 379 14.80 -20.05 24.33
C LYS A 379 14.82 -21.27 23.42
N ALA A 380 15.27 -21.13 22.17
CA ALA A 380 15.37 -22.20 21.20
C ALA A 380 16.79 -22.78 21.10
N VAL A 381 17.77 -22.11 21.71
CA VAL A 381 19.16 -22.56 21.96
C VAL A 381 19.26 -23.11 23.39
#